data_6ee81f9f9092fa87058f8d9041385891
#
_entry.id   6ee81f9f9092fa87058f8d9041385891
#
_cell.length_a   1.000
_cell.length_b   1.000
_cell.length_c   1.000
_cell.angle_alpha   90.00
_cell.angle_beta   90.00
_cell.angle_gamma   90.00
#
_symmetry.space_group_name_H-M   'P 1'
#
loop_
_entity.id
_entity.type
_entity.pdbx_description
1 polymer ?
#
loop_
_entity_poly.entity_id
_entity_poly.type
_entity_poly.pdbx_seq_one_letter_code
_entity_poly.pdbx_strand_id
1 'polypeptide(L)'
;MSRCRLIYSSISSKEIVSNDTIKALVKRSAENNLRDKITGLLLLSGDRFLQVLEGDSKAVNRLYGKIYQDPRHREVELISFESIDVHYFETWGMRLVDLYDLPTHPRRFLMDKYEHVDGNIQIPTRLHEVFSLLLDAKTLCHPSVP
;
A
#
# COMPACT_ATOMS: atom_id res chain seq x y z
N MET A 1 -23.27 -1.85 9.48
CA MET A 1 -21.84 -1.68 9.76
C MET A 1 -21.20 -0.89 8.64
N SER A 2 -20.45 0.10 9.01
CA SER A 2 -19.80 0.94 8.01
C SER A 2 -18.53 0.26 7.49
N ARG A 3 -18.27 0.45 6.21
CA ARG A 3 -17.03 0.06 5.57
C ARG A 3 -16.25 1.31 5.22
N CYS A 4 -14.95 1.22 5.26
CA CYS A 4 -14.09 2.36 5.02
C CYS A 4 -12.92 2.02 4.10
N ARG A 5 -12.33 3.07 3.56
CA ARG A 5 -11.02 3.05 2.90
C ARG A 5 -10.11 3.98 3.64
N LEU A 6 -8.99 3.46 4.11
CA LEU A 6 -7.98 4.23 4.81
C LEU A 6 -6.70 4.21 4.01
N ILE A 7 -6.09 5.38 3.82
CA ILE A 7 -4.81 5.52 3.12
C ILE A 7 -3.85 6.23 4.06
N TYR A 8 -2.67 5.68 4.22
CA TYR A 8 -1.61 6.31 4.99
C TYR A 8 -0.26 6.11 4.31
N SER A 9 0.70 6.96 4.68
CA SER A 9 2.10 6.80 4.31
C SER A 9 2.96 6.70 5.55
N SER A 10 4.12 6.10 5.42
CA SER A 10 5.10 6.02 6.50
C SER A 10 6.50 5.84 5.92
N ILE A 11 7.50 5.89 6.79
CA ILE A 11 8.88 5.60 6.44
C ILE A 11 9.27 4.33 7.19
N SER A 12 9.92 3.40 6.49
CA SER A 12 10.41 2.19 7.15
C SER A 12 11.57 2.52 8.07
N SER A 13 11.57 1.90 9.25
CA SER A 13 12.69 2.05 10.17
C SER A 13 13.87 1.19 9.72
N LYS A 14 15.03 1.42 10.36
CA LYS A 14 16.25 0.65 10.08
C LYS A 14 16.13 -0.84 10.37
N GLU A 15 15.08 -1.25 11.07
CA GLU A 15 14.84 -2.65 11.41
C GLU A 15 14.35 -3.46 10.21
N ILE A 16 13.85 -2.79 9.17
CA ILE A 16 13.44 -3.44 7.92
C ILE A 16 14.52 -3.18 6.89
N VAL A 17 15.52 -4.08 6.80
CA VAL A 17 16.69 -3.84 5.98
C VAL A 17 16.77 -4.68 4.71
N SER A 18 15.85 -5.64 4.51
CA SER A 18 15.89 -6.49 3.33
C SER A 18 14.51 -6.72 2.73
N ASN A 19 14.48 -6.89 1.41
CA ASN A 19 13.26 -7.21 0.68
C ASN A 19 12.63 -8.52 1.16
N ASP A 20 13.45 -9.49 1.54
CA ASP A 20 12.95 -10.77 2.04
C ASP A 20 12.19 -10.60 3.36
N THR A 21 12.70 -9.74 4.25
CA THR A 21 12.03 -9.42 5.50
C THR A 21 10.67 -8.76 5.23
N ILE A 22 10.64 -7.80 4.31
CA ILE A 22 9.40 -7.10 3.93
C ILE A 22 8.40 -8.09 3.34
N LYS A 23 8.84 -8.97 2.43
CA LYS A 23 7.96 -9.97 1.82
C LYS A 23 7.36 -10.92 2.86
N ALA A 24 8.16 -11.36 3.84
CA ALA A 24 7.67 -12.21 4.92
C ALA A 24 6.63 -11.51 5.78
N LEU A 25 6.87 -10.24 6.10
CA LEU A 25 5.93 -9.42 6.87
C LEU A 25 4.61 -9.22 6.13
N VAL A 26 4.69 -8.93 4.83
CA VAL A 26 3.51 -8.72 3.99
C VAL A 26 2.69 -10.00 3.90
N LYS A 27 3.35 -11.15 3.73
CA LYS A 27 2.66 -12.43 3.67
C LYS A 27 1.87 -12.71 4.95
N ARG A 28 2.48 -12.47 6.12
CA ARG A 28 1.82 -12.64 7.41
C ARG A 28 0.65 -11.66 7.55
N SER A 29 0.87 -10.40 7.15
CA SER A 29 -0.17 -9.37 7.19
C SER A 29 -1.34 -9.75 6.29
N ALA A 30 -1.06 -10.28 5.09
CA ALA A 30 -2.11 -10.71 4.16
C ALA A 30 -2.99 -11.80 4.77
N GLU A 31 -2.38 -12.78 5.45
CA GLU A 31 -3.12 -13.86 6.10
C GLU A 31 -4.02 -13.31 7.21
N ASN A 32 -3.48 -12.42 8.06
CA ASN A 32 -4.24 -11.79 9.13
C ASN A 32 -5.37 -10.92 8.60
N ASN A 33 -5.11 -10.15 7.55
CA ASN A 33 -6.10 -9.26 6.94
C ASN A 33 -7.25 -10.04 6.32
N LEU A 34 -6.96 -11.14 5.63
CA LEU A 34 -8.01 -11.99 5.06
C LEU A 34 -8.93 -12.55 6.14
N ARG A 35 -8.35 -12.98 7.27
CA ARG A 35 -9.14 -13.44 8.42
C ARG A 35 -10.06 -12.35 8.95
N ASP A 36 -9.57 -11.09 8.97
CA ASP A 36 -10.32 -9.93 9.48
C ASP A 36 -11.14 -9.25 8.37
N LYS A 37 -11.16 -9.84 7.17
CA LYS A 37 -11.87 -9.32 5.99
C LYS A 37 -11.41 -7.92 5.61
N ILE A 38 -10.12 -7.68 5.71
CA ILE A 38 -9.47 -6.46 5.26
C ILE A 38 -8.70 -6.77 3.98
N THR A 39 -8.83 -5.90 3.00
CA THR A 39 -8.12 -6.01 1.73
C THR A 39 -7.29 -4.75 1.52
N GLY A 40 -6.32 -4.81 0.63
CA GLY A 40 -5.51 -3.63 0.38
C GLY A 40 -4.28 -3.86 -0.47
N LEU A 41 -3.52 -2.80 -0.59
CA LEU A 41 -2.33 -2.74 -1.41
C LEU A 41 -1.27 -1.93 -0.68
N LEU A 42 -0.04 -2.43 -0.67
CA LEU A 42 1.11 -1.76 -0.08
C LEU A 42 2.11 -1.44 -1.19
N LEU A 43 2.38 -0.16 -1.37
CA LEU A 43 3.43 0.31 -2.28
C LEU A 43 4.68 0.64 -1.48
N LEU A 44 5.82 0.20 -1.98
CA LEU A 44 7.12 0.51 -1.42
C LEU A 44 7.92 1.32 -2.44
N SER A 45 8.38 2.49 -2.04
CA SER A 45 9.27 3.33 -2.84
C SER A 45 10.50 3.66 -2.00
N GLY A 46 11.57 2.87 -2.16
CA GLY A 46 12.75 2.99 -1.31
C GLY A 46 12.41 2.65 0.14
N ASP A 47 12.51 3.64 1.02
CA ASP A 47 12.17 3.50 2.43
C ASP A 47 10.75 3.99 2.76
N ARG A 48 9.98 4.42 1.76
CA ARG A 48 8.64 4.95 1.96
C ARG A 48 7.58 3.92 1.65
N PHE A 49 6.59 3.84 2.53
CA PHE A 49 5.39 3.03 2.33
C PHE A 49 4.19 3.91 2.02
N LEU A 50 3.36 3.42 1.12
CA LEU A 50 2.01 3.95 0.89
C LEU A 50 1.07 2.75 0.91
N GLN A 51 0.08 2.77 1.80
CA GLN A 51 -0.83 1.65 1.94
C GLN A 51 -2.27 2.09 1.92
N VAL A 52 -3.10 1.31 1.22
CA VAL A 52 -4.55 1.43 1.27
C VAL A 52 -5.13 0.20 1.94
N LEU A 53 -6.10 0.42 2.82
CA LEU A 53 -6.84 -0.63 3.52
C LEU A 53 -8.33 -0.43 3.32
N GLU A 54 -9.04 -1.49 2.95
CA GLU A 54 -10.50 -1.46 2.80
C GLU A 54 -11.12 -2.57 3.64
N GLY A 55 -12.24 -2.27 4.28
CA GLY A 55 -12.96 -3.25 5.07
C GLY A 55 -13.86 -2.62 6.12
N ASP A 56 -14.28 -3.43 7.09
CA ASP A 56 -15.05 -2.95 8.23
C ASP A 56 -14.28 -1.84 8.96
N SER A 57 -14.95 -0.73 9.22
CA SER A 57 -14.27 0.45 9.75
C SER A 57 -13.61 0.20 11.10
N LYS A 58 -14.22 -0.59 11.97
CA LYS A 58 -13.63 -0.92 13.27
C LYS A 58 -12.37 -1.76 13.13
N ALA A 59 -12.42 -2.76 12.24
CA ALA A 59 -11.27 -3.61 11.98
C ALA A 59 -10.11 -2.83 11.37
N VAL A 60 -10.40 -1.98 10.38
CA VAL A 60 -9.39 -1.13 9.74
C VAL A 60 -8.77 -0.15 10.73
N ASN A 61 -9.59 0.51 11.56
CA ASN A 61 -9.08 1.41 12.59
C ASN A 61 -8.16 0.70 13.58
N ARG A 62 -8.54 -0.50 13.99
CA ARG A 62 -7.75 -1.30 14.92
C ARG A 62 -6.40 -1.67 14.32
N LEU A 63 -6.42 -2.08 13.06
CA LEU A 63 -5.18 -2.40 12.34
C LEU A 63 -4.29 -1.16 12.18
N TYR A 64 -4.88 -0.02 11.82
CA TYR A 64 -4.12 1.23 11.69
C TYR A 64 -3.49 1.64 13.02
N GLY A 65 -4.20 1.47 14.13
CA GLY A 65 -3.65 1.74 15.45
C GLY A 65 -2.42 0.90 15.75
N LYS A 66 -2.43 -0.38 15.37
CA LYS A 66 -1.27 -1.26 15.51
C LYS A 66 -0.10 -0.81 14.64
N ILE A 67 -0.38 -0.43 13.40
CA ILE A 67 0.65 0.07 12.48
C ILE A 67 1.27 1.34 13.04
N TYR A 68 0.46 2.25 13.54
CA TYR A 68 0.92 3.52 14.10
C TYR A 68 1.88 3.32 15.26
N GLN A 69 1.68 2.28 16.07
CA GLN A 69 2.52 1.97 17.22
C GLN A 69 3.69 1.03 16.89
N ASP A 70 3.74 0.50 15.68
CA ASP A 70 4.76 -0.47 15.28
C ASP A 70 6.09 0.25 15.04
N PRO A 71 7.18 -0.14 15.75
CA PRO A 71 8.48 0.52 15.58
C PRO A 71 9.13 0.32 14.21
N ARG A 72 8.58 -0.58 13.38
CA ARG A 72 9.05 -0.77 12.00
C ARG A 72 8.61 0.34 11.09
N HIS A 73 7.66 1.19 11.52
CA HIS A 73 7.21 2.38 10.81
C HIS A 73 7.57 3.62 11.62
N ARG A 74 7.90 4.70 10.92
CA ARG A 74 8.06 6.02 11.53
C ARG A 74 7.39 7.05 10.64
N GLU A 75 7.07 8.20 11.21
CA GLU A 75 6.38 9.29 10.52
C GLU A 75 5.12 8.79 9.80
N VAL A 76 4.33 8.01 10.52
CA VAL A 76 3.05 7.51 10.00
C VAL A 76 2.10 8.69 9.84
N GLU A 77 1.60 8.90 8.63
CA GLU A 77 0.72 10.01 8.31
C GLU A 77 -0.55 9.48 7.65
N LEU A 78 -1.69 9.79 8.26
CA LEU A 78 -2.98 9.48 7.69
C LEU A 78 -3.26 10.44 6.53
N ILE A 79 -3.51 9.89 5.36
CA ILE A 79 -3.80 10.69 4.16
C ILE A 79 -5.30 10.80 3.94
N SER A 80 -6.03 9.71 4.08
CA SER A 80 -7.46 9.70 3.82
C SER A 80 -8.14 8.61 4.64
N PHE A 81 -9.32 8.92 5.12
CA PHE A 81 -10.23 7.96 5.74
C PHE A 81 -11.65 8.33 5.31
N GLU A 82 -12.32 7.40 4.63
CA GLU A 82 -13.66 7.67 4.12
C GLU A 82 -14.55 6.44 4.20
N SER A 83 -15.85 6.68 4.37
CA SER A 83 -16.85 5.63 4.21
C SER A 83 -16.97 5.27 2.73
N ILE A 84 -17.14 4.00 2.44
CA ILE A 84 -17.23 3.52 1.07
C ILE A 84 -18.40 2.59 0.88
N ASP A 85 -18.98 2.64 -0.30
CA ASP A 85 -19.98 1.67 -0.77
C ASP A 85 -19.38 0.73 -1.82
N VAL A 86 -18.29 1.17 -2.46
CA VAL A 86 -17.63 0.41 -3.53
C VAL A 86 -16.19 0.14 -3.13
N HIS A 87 -15.80 -1.13 -3.21
CA HIS A 87 -14.42 -1.57 -2.97
C HIS A 87 -13.63 -1.51 -4.27
N TYR A 88 -12.43 -0.93 -4.20
CA TYR A 88 -11.51 -0.93 -5.34
C TYR A 88 -10.34 -1.89 -5.14
N PHE A 89 -10.10 -2.35 -3.91
CA PHE A 89 -8.94 -3.18 -3.58
C PHE A 89 -9.37 -4.49 -2.91
N GLU A 90 -10.46 -5.08 -3.39
CA GLU A 90 -11.12 -6.20 -2.72
C GLU A 90 -10.50 -7.58 -2.99
N THR A 91 -9.57 -7.67 -3.93
CA THR A 91 -9.07 -8.95 -4.41
C THR A 91 -8.02 -9.57 -3.49
N TRP A 92 -7.29 -8.75 -2.72
CA TRP A 92 -6.15 -9.22 -1.94
C TRP A 92 -6.26 -8.84 -0.47
N GLY A 93 -5.88 -9.79 0.42
CA GLY A 93 -5.68 -9.46 1.84
C GLY A 93 -4.59 -8.43 2.03
N MET A 94 -3.51 -8.54 1.26
CA MET A 94 -2.48 -7.52 1.12
C MET A 94 -1.58 -7.92 -0.04
N ARG A 95 -1.27 -6.97 -0.90
CA ARG A 95 -0.32 -7.17 -1.98
C ARG A 95 0.76 -6.10 -1.90
N LEU A 96 2.02 -6.53 -2.05
CA LEU A 96 3.16 -5.63 -2.10
C LEU A 96 3.53 -5.34 -3.55
N VAL A 97 3.68 -4.06 -3.86
CA VAL A 97 4.28 -3.62 -5.12
C VAL A 97 5.50 -2.77 -4.77
N ASP A 98 6.69 -3.24 -5.16
CA ASP A 98 7.94 -2.51 -4.98
C ASP A 98 8.16 -1.65 -6.22
N LEU A 99 8.03 -0.33 -6.06
CA LEU A 99 8.16 0.62 -7.16
C LEU A 99 9.59 0.73 -7.68
N TYR A 100 10.58 0.22 -6.95
CA TYR A 100 11.97 0.20 -7.39
C TYR A 100 12.31 -1.07 -8.18
N ASP A 101 11.42 -2.05 -8.21
CA ASP A 101 11.63 -3.34 -8.85
C ASP A 101 10.45 -3.69 -9.75
N LEU A 102 10.17 -2.86 -10.74
CA LEU A 102 9.06 -3.04 -11.65
C LEU A 102 9.54 -3.61 -12.98
N PRO A 103 8.71 -4.44 -13.64
CA PRO A 103 8.94 -4.80 -15.05
C PRO A 103 8.96 -3.54 -15.92
N THR A 104 9.58 -3.66 -17.09
CA THR A 104 9.84 -2.51 -17.99
C THR A 104 8.56 -1.76 -18.36
N HIS A 105 7.50 -2.47 -18.73
CA HIS A 105 6.28 -1.83 -19.21
C HIS A 105 5.56 -1.03 -18.10
N PRO A 106 5.24 -1.61 -16.94
CA PRO A 106 4.67 -0.83 -15.84
C PRO A 106 5.57 0.32 -15.39
N ARG A 107 6.88 0.10 -15.34
CA ARG A 107 7.84 1.14 -14.95
C ARG A 107 7.75 2.33 -15.88
N ARG A 108 7.77 2.08 -17.19
CA ARG A 108 7.72 3.16 -18.19
C ARG A 108 6.42 3.95 -18.09
N PHE A 109 5.28 3.25 -17.94
CA PHE A 109 3.99 3.92 -17.80
C PHE A 109 3.98 4.85 -16.59
N LEU A 110 4.45 4.36 -15.44
CA LEU A 110 4.45 5.15 -14.20
C LEU A 110 5.46 6.30 -14.27
N MET A 111 6.62 6.10 -14.90
CA MET A 111 7.59 7.18 -15.08
C MET A 111 7.05 8.30 -15.95
N ASP A 112 6.25 7.97 -16.97
CA ASP A 112 5.65 8.97 -17.83
C ASP A 112 4.56 9.78 -17.13
N LYS A 113 3.92 9.20 -16.12
CA LYS A 113 2.77 9.81 -15.45
C LYS A 113 3.10 10.47 -14.11
N TYR A 114 4.08 9.93 -13.38
CA TYR A 114 4.40 10.37 -12.02
C TYR A 114 5.83 10.88 -11.93
N GLU A 115 6.11 11.67 -10.89
CA GLU A 115 7.46 12.14 -10.64
C GLU A 115 8.37 10.96 -10.28
N HIS A 116 9.60 11.03 -10.75
CA HIS A 116 10.60 10.01 -10.43
C HIS A 116 11.97 10.67 -10.30
N VAL A 117 12.85 10.02 -9.54
CA VAL A 117 14.24 10.41 -9.35
C VAL A 117 15.09 9.20 -9.74
N ASP A 118 15.96 9.38 -10.74
CA ASP A 118 16.81 8.30 -11.26
C ASP A 118 16.02 7.03 -11.64
N GLY A 119 14.82 7.23 -12.21
CA GLY A 119 13.95 6.13 -12.62
C GLY A 119 13.12 5.52 -11.50
N ASN A 120 13.22 6.03 -10.29
CA ASN A 120 12.47 5.53 -9.14
C ASN A 120 11.25 6.40 -8.88
N ILE A 121 10.08 5.79 -8.98
CA ILE A 121 8.80 6.47 -8.81
C ILE A 121 8.69 7.02 -7.39
N GLN A 122 8.33 8.29 -7.27
CA GLN A 122 8.14 8.95 -5.98
C GLN A 122 6.68 8.88 -5.56
N ILE A 123 6.44 8.72 -4.27
CA ILE A 123 5.08 8.73 -3.74
C ILE A 123 4.55 10.15 -3.76
N PRO A 124 3.40 10.39 -4.43
CA PRO A 124 2.81 11.73 -4.48
C PRO A 124 2.32 12.18 -3.10
N THR A 125 2.10 13.48 -2.97
CA THR A 125 1.58 14.07 -1.73
C THR A 125 0.13 14.53 -1.85
N ARG A 126 -0.35 14.74 -3.08
CA ARG A 126 -1.74 15.16 -3.30
C ARG A 126 -2.66 13.95 -3.33
N LEU A 127 -3.79 14.04 -2.66
CA LEU A 127 -4.71 12.90 -2.51
C LEU A 127 -5.11 12.28 -3.86
N HIS A 128 -5.47 13.11 -4.84
CA HIS A 128 -5.91 12.59 -6.14
C HIS A 128 -4.79 11.85 -6.87
N GLU A 129 -3.54 12.29 -6.72
CA GLU A 129 -2.39 11.61 -7.31
C GLU A 129 -2.05 10.33 -6.54
N VAL A 130 -2.17 10.35 -5.22
CA VAL A 130 -1.98 9.17 -4.37
C VAL A 130 -2.97 8.08 -4.77
N PHE A 131 -4.24 8.43 -4.88
CA PHE A 131 -5.29 7.48 -5.25
C PHE A 131 -5.08 6.96 -6.66
N SER A 132 -4.71 7.84 -7.59
CA SER A 132 -4.39 7.48 -8.97
C SER A 132 -3.24 6.46 -9.02
N LEU A 133 -2.17 6.70 -8.27
CA LEU A 133 -1.02 5.79 -8.23
C LEU A 133 -1.42 4.42 -7.69
N LEU A 134 -2.22 4.38 -6.62
CA LEU A 134 -2.70 3.12 -6.07
C LEU A 134 -3.51 2.32 -7.09
N LEU A 135 -4.41 2.99 -7.83
CA LEU A 135 -5.21 2.32 -8.86
C LEU A 135 -4.36 1.85 -10.04
N ASP A 136 -3.40 2.67 -10.47
CA ASP A 136 -2.50 2.28 -11.56
C ASP A 136 -1.64 1.08 -11.14
N ALA A 137 -1.10 1.10 -9.92
CA ALA A 137 -0.31 -0.01 -9.41
C ALA A 137 -1.13 -1.29 -9.33
N LYS A 138 -2.38 -1.19 -8.87
CA LYS A 138 -3.29 -2.32 -8.84
C LYS A 138 -3.48 -2.92 -10.24
N THR A 139 -3.69 -2.06 -11.24
CA THR A 139 -4.03 -2.49 -12.59
C THR A 139 -2.81 -3.03 -13.34
N LEU A 140 -1.68 -2.31 -13.25
CA LEU A 140 -0.49 -2.61 -14.06
C LEU A 140 0.40 -3.66 -13.42
N CYS A 141 0.41 -3.73 -12.10
CA CYS A 141 1.30 -4.60 -11.34
C CYS A 141 0.54 -5.81 -10.79
N HIS A 142 -0.62 -6.11 -11.34
CA HIS A 142 -1.40 -7.29 -10.97
C HIS A 142 -0.57 -8.54 -11.27
N PRO A 143 -0.51 -9.53 -10.36
CA PRO A 143 0.16 -10.78 -10.67
C PRO A 143 -0.54 -11.41 -11.87
N SER A 144 0.27 -11.87 -12.83
CA SER A 144 -0.30 -12.65 -13.93
C SER A 144 -1.03 -13.84 -13.33
N VAL A 145 -2.29 -13.96 -13.68
CA VAL A 145 -3.08 -15.12 -13.29
C VAL A 145 -2.53 -16.28 -14.09
N PRO A 146 -2.09 -17.36 -13.43
CA PRO A 146 -1.63 -18.55 -14.15
C PRO A 146 -2.75 -19.14 -14.99
#